data_8c3acc3d19e76812a2cdb2f1c1604a0f
#
_entry.id   8c3acc3d19e76812a2cdb2f1c1604a0f
#
_cell.length_a   1.000
_cell.length_b   1.000
_cell.length_c   1.000
_cell.angle_alpha   90.00
_cell.angle_beta   90.00
_cell.angle_gamma   90.00
#
_symmetry.space_group_name_H-M   'P 1'
#
loop_
_entity.id
_entity.type
_entity.pdbx_description
1 polymer ?
#
loop_
_entity_poly.entity_id
_entity_poly.type
_entity_poly.pdbx_seq_one_letter_code
_entity_poly.pdbx_strand_id
1 'polypeptide(L)'
;MAKSEVVNVALITGGARGIGRCIAATLAARGMAVMVADLLDTSECIEQIRGGGGKAMGVRADMADPAAAKEAVSRTVEAFGRLDILINNAGMHPQGRGWPPLREMELEFWERIVRANLTSTVVSSRAALPHLSDRRAGRIVNISGGGPWGPEWVSTYGNVAGRGPYMAAKAGVEILTRVLWEEEKDRGIAVTCLRPTIRIALDYEREEIRARHPGPEILMPHLLWLLSADPTEVGGRAFEFDGERLSAIPYLS
;
A
#
# COMPACT_ATOMS: atom_id res chain seq x y z
N MET A 1 38.57 3.05 3.82
CA MET A 1 37.42 2.25 3.41
C MET A 1 36.17 3.10 3.60
N ALA A 2 35.51 3.54 2.54
CA ALA A 2 34.25 4.23 2.65
C ALA A 2 33.25 3.30 3.34
N LYS A 3 32.61 3.75 4.44
CA LYS A 3 31.45 3.06 5.01
C LYS A 3 30.42 2.97 3.89
N SER A 4 30.09 1.75 3.44
CA SER A 4 28.98 1.57 2.54
C SER A 4 27.74 2.15 3.25
N GLU A 5 27.18 3.24 2.72
CA GLU A 5 25.89 3.72 3.20
C GLU A 5 24.89 2.59 3.11
N VAL A 6 24.28 2.28 4.24
CA VAL A 6 23.27 1.22 4.32
C VAL A 6 22.02 1.73 3.61
N VAL A 7 21.81 1.27 2.41
CA VAL A 7 20.63 1.60 1.61
C VAL A 7 19.42 0.85 2.15
N ASN A 8 18.35 1.56 2.50
CA ASN A 8 17.08 0.94 2.88
C ASN A 8 16.45 0.22 1.68
N VAL A 9 15.77 -0.89 1.95
CA VAL A 9 15.13 -1.74 0.94
C VAL A 9 13.63 -1.78 1.17
N ALA A 10 12.87 -1.48 0.13
CA ALA A 10 11.41 -1.50 0.18
C ALA A 10 10.84 -2.56 -0.78
N LEU A 11 9.85 -3.31 -0.31
CA LEU A 11 8.97 -4.16 -1.14
C LEU A 11 7.64 -3.45 -1.30
N ILE A 12 7.24 -3.19 -2.55
CA ILE A 12 5.98 -2.54 -2.89
C ILE A 12 5.07 -3.53 -3.60
N THR A 13 3.91 -3.81 -3.03
CA THR A 13 2.90 -4.67 -3.65
C THR A 13 1.96 -3.87 -4.55
N GLY A 14 1.58 -4.41 -5.71
CA GLY A 14 0.74 -3.69 -6.67
C GLY A 14 1.46 -2.48 -7.28
N GLY A 15 2.75 -2.61 -7.58
CA GLY A 15 3.60 -1.49 -7.98
C GLY A 15 3.83 -1.35 -9.48
N ALA A 16 3.23 -2.18 -10.33
CA ALA A 16 3.39 -2.07 -11.79
C ALA A 16 2.79 -0.78 -12.38
N ARG A 17 1.80 -0.18 -11.72
CA ARG A 17 1.11 1.03 -12.17
C ARG A 17 0.49 1.82 -11.02
N GLY A 18 -0.07 2.99 -11.32
CA GLY A 18 -0.86 3.80 -10.40
C GLY A 18 -0.09 4.26 -9.16
N ILE A 19 -0.74 4.21 -8.00
CA ILE A 19 -0.16 4.66 -6.72
C ILE A 19 1.11 3.86 -6.39
N GLY A 20 1.11 2.55 -6.59
CA GLY A 20 2.27 1.71 -6.29
C GLY A 20 3.49 2.03 -7.14
N ARG A 21 3.31 2.31 -8.46
CA ARG A 21 4.40 2.78 -9.35
C ARG A 21 4.98 4.11 -8.86
N CYS A 22 4.11 5.05 -8.51
CA CYS A 22 4.53 6.35 -7.98
C CYS A 22 5.32 6.20 -6.67
N ILE A 23 4.87 5.33 -5.76
CA ILE A 23 5.60 5.01 -4.52
C ILE A 23 6.98 4.42 -4.85
N ALA A 24 7.05 3.41 -5.72
CA ALA A 24 8.31 2.76 -6.09
C ALA A 24 9.31 3.77 -6.68
N ALA A 25 8.87 4.60 -7.62
CA ALA A 25 9.70 5.64 -8.23
C ALA A 25 10.17 6.68 -7.19
N THR A 26 9.28 7.11 -6.28
CA THR A 26 9.61 8.08 -5.24
C THR A 26 10.65 7.55 -4.25
N LEU A 27 10.49 6.31 -3.78
CA LEU A 27 11.44 5.69 -2.84
C LEU A 27 12.80 5.45 -3.51
N ALA A 28 12.80 4.99 -4.76
CA ALA A 28 14.04 4.81 -5.53
C ALA A 28 14.78 6.13 -5.77
N ALA A 29 14.07 7.21 -6.10
CA ALA A 29 14.65 8.56 -6.24
C ALA A 29 15.23 9.12 -4.93
N ARG A 30 14.84 8.56 -3.76
CA ARG A 30 15.43 8.84 -2.44
C ARG A 30 16.59 7.91 -2.09
N GLY A 31 17.09 7.14 -3.05
CA GLY A 31 18.25 6.26 -2.87
C GLY A 31 17.92 4.89 -2.28
N MET A 32 16.65 4.54 -2.06
CA MET A 32 16.26 3.21 -1.61
C MET A 32 16.35 2.20 -2.74
N ALA A 33 16.67 0.95 -2.42
CA ALA A 33 16.49 -0.15 -3.37
C ALA A 33 15.03 -0.64 -3.27
N VAL A 34 14.40 -0.87 -4.41
CA VAL A 34 12.98 -1.24 -4.44
C VAL A 34 12.74 -2.57 -5.15
N MET A 35 11.93 -3.43 -4.54
CA MET A 35 11.31 -4.58 -5.20
C MET A 35 9.86 -4.25 -5.48
N VAL A 36 9.43 -4.43 -6.72
CA VAL A 36 8.04 -4.26 -7.15
C VAL A 36 7.42 -5.64 -7.37
N ALA A 37 6.38 -5.97 -6.58
CA ALA A 37 5.61 -7.20 -6.74
C ALA A 37 4.21 -6.88 -7.29
N ASP A 38 3.82 -7.49 -8.39
CA ASP A 38 2.50 -7.28 -9.02
C ASP A 38 2.03 -8.54 -9.76
N LEU A 39 0.72 -8.67 -9.97
CA LEU A 39 0.14 -9.65 -10.90
C LEU A 39 0.45 -9.30 -12.36
N LEU A 40 0.61 -8.00 -12.64
CA LEU A 40 0.95 -7.48 -13.96
C LEU A 40 2.46 -7.55 -14.20
N ASP A 41 2.85 -7.33 -15.46
CA ASP A 41 4.26 -7.13 -15.79
C ASP A 41 4.78 -5.83 -15.17
N THR A 42 5.94 -5.92 -14.52
CA THR A 42 6.57 -4.81 -13.81
C THR A 42 7.69 -4.13 -14.63
N SER A 43 8.00 -4.64 -15.83
CA SER A 43 9.17 -4.25 -16.63
C SER A 43 9.21 -2.75 -16.91
N GLU A 44 8.09 -2.16 -17.32
CA GLU A 44 8.00 -0.72 -17.60
C GLU A 44 8.33 0.14 -16.36
N CYS A 45 7.79 -0.22 -15.21
CA CYS A 45 8.08 0.46 -13.94
C CYS A 45 9.57 0.35 -13.58
N ILE A 46 10.13 -0.84 -13.71
CA ILE A 46 11.54 -1.10 -13.38
C ILE A 46 12.49 -0.35 -14.34
N GLU A 47 12.21 -0.36 -15.63
CA GLU A 47 12.98 0.38 -16.63
C GLU A 47 12.95 1.88 -16.38
N GLN A 48 11.79 2.45 -16.05
CA GLN A 48 11.64 3.85 -15.68
C GLN A 48 12.50 4.21 -14.47
N ILE A 49 12.45 3.41 -13.41
CA ILE A 49 13.24 3.65 -12.18
C ILE A 49 14.74 3.54 -12.46
N ARG A 50 15.17 2.51 -13.20
CA ARG A 50 16.58 2.31 -13.55
C ARG A 50 17.11 3.39 -14.49
N GLY A 51 16.30 3.82 -15.45
CA GLY A 51 16.60 4.94 -16.34
C GLY A 51 16.83 6.26 -15.60
N GLY A 52 16.17 6.45 -14.44
CA GLY A 52 16.42 7.54 -13.51
C GLY A 52 17.60 7.32 -12.53
N GLY A 53 18.37 6.23 -12.69
CA GLY A 53 19.52 5.91 -11.82
C GLY A 53 19.15 5.17 -10.53
N GLY A 54 17.88 4.82 -10.33
CA GLY A 54 17.41 4.09 -9.14
C GLY A 54 17.73 2.59 -9.20
N LYS A 55 17.74 1.95 -8.02
CA LYS A 55 17.91 0.51 -7.89
C LYS A 55 16.54 -0.16 -7.76
N ALA A 56 16.13 -0.93 -8.75
CA ALA A 56 14.83 -1.59 -8.75
C ALA A 56 14.89 -3.00 -9.35
N MET A 57 14.08 -3.90 -8.83
CA MET A 57 13.79 -5.22 -9.41
C MET A 57 12.29 -5.47 -9.35
N GLY A 58 11.81 -6.34 -10.22
CA GLY A 58 10.42 -6.72 -10.29
C GLY A 58 10.20 -8.22 -10.15
N VAL A 59 9.07 -8.60 -9.58
CA VAL A 59 8.60 -9.97 -9.50
C VAL A 59 7.11 -10.03 -9.81
N ARG A 60 6.73 -10.94 -10.70
CA ARG A 60 5.31 -11.21 -10.94
C ARG A 60 4.79 -12.17 -9.88
N ALA A 61 3.86 -11.69 -9.04
CA ALA A 61 3.35 -12.46 -7.90
C ALA A 61 1.91 -12.08 -7.55
N ASP A 62 1.08 -13.07 -7.20
CA ASP A 62 -0.16 -12.83 -6.46
C ASP A 62 0.16 -12.71 -4.97
N MET A 63 0.12 -11.50 -4.45
CA MET A 63 0.44 -11.24 -3.04
C MET A 63 -0.62 -11.76 -2.07
N ALA A 64 -1.75 -12.29 -2.56
CA ALA A 64 -2.72 -13.03 -1.78
C ALA A 64 -2.47 -14.56 -1.79
N ASP A 65 -1.43 -15.02 -2.48
CA ASP A 65 -0.94 -16.40 -2.43
C ASP A 65 0.25 -16.50 -1.47
N PRO A 66 0.18 -17.37 -0.43
CA PRO A 66 1.25 -17.47 0.56
C PRO A 66 2.62 -17.87 0.00
N ALA A 67 2.65 -18.74 -1.01
CA ALA A 67 3.91 -19.19 -1.61
C ALA A 67 4.53 -18.08 -2.46
N ALA A 68 3.71 -17.39 -3.28
CA ALA A 68 4.17 -16.28 -4.11
C ALA A 68 4.63 -15.07 -3.27
N ALA A 69 3.93 -14.75 -2.19
CA ALA A 69 4.33 -13.68 -1.28
C ALA A 69 5.67 -14.00 -0.57
N LYS A 70 5.82 -15.23 -0.09
CA LYS A 70 7.09 -15.70 0.51
C LYS A 70 8.23 -15.60 -0.50
N GLU A 71 8.02 -16.04 -1.73
CA GLU A 71 9.00 -15.96 -2.81
C GLU A 71 9.37 -14.50 -3.13
N ALA A 72 8.40 -13.58 -3.21
CA ALA A 72 8.66 -12.17 -3.45
C ALA A 72 9.53 -11.54 -2.36
N VAL A 73 9.28 -11.88 -1.09
CA VAL A 73 10.10 -11.45 0.05
C VAL A 73 11.50 -12.06 -0.03
N SER A 74 11.62 -13.38 -0.28
CA SER A 74 12.91 -14.06 -0.42
C SER A 74 13.77 -13.43 -1.51
N ARG A 75 13.19 -13.19 -2.69
CA ARG A 75 13.87 -12.50 -3.80
C ARG A 75 14.29 -11.09 -3.44
N THR A 76 13.52 -10.38 -2.62
CA THR A 76 13.91 -9.05 -2.14
C THR A 76 15.17 -9.12 -1.30
N VAL A 77 15.21 -10.06 -0.35
CA VAL A 77 16.36 -10.25 0.54
C VAL A 77 17.58 -10.79 -0.24
N GLU A 78 17.39 -11.71 -1.16
CA GLU A 78 18.47 -12.23 -2.03
C GLU A 78 19.09 -11.12 -2.89
N ALA A 79 18.25 -10.25 -3.49
CA ALA A 79 18.71 -9.20 -4.39
C ALA A 79 19.41 -8.04 -3.69
N PHE A 80 18.94 -7.67 -2.49
CA PHE A 80 19.35 -6.45 -1.81
C PHE A 80 19.94 -6.67 -0.41
N GLY A 81 19.96 -7.92 0.08
CA GLY A 81 20.56 -8.31 1.36
C GLY A 81 19.69 -8.04 2.58
N ARG A 82 18.50 -7.41 2.43
CA ARG A 82 17.63 -7.01 3.54
C ARG A 82 16.21 -6.64 3.07
N LEU A 83 15.31 -6.49 4.03
CA LEU A 83 14.01 -5.84 3.85
C LEU A 83 13.77 -4.90 5.04
N ASP A 84 13.49 -3.63 4.78
CA ASP A 84 13.25 -2.61 5.81
C ASP A 84 11.82 -2.08 5.79
N ILE A 85 11.22 -2.03 4.61
CA ILE A 85 9.92 -1.40 4.38
C ILE A 85 9.05 -2.33 3.54
N LEU A 86 7.82 -2.58 4.01
CA LEU A 86 6.76 -3.20 3.22
C LEU A 86 5.68 -2.15 2.96
N ILE A 87 5.34 -1.94 1.68
CA ILE A 87 4.19 -1.13 1.27
C ILE A 87 3.11 -2.07 0.74
N ASN A 88 2.05 -2.26 1.52
CA ASN A 88 0.86 -3.00 1.10
C ASN A 88 -0.06 -2.07 0.32
N ASN A 89 0.16 -1.99 -0.99
CA ASN A 89 -0.63 -1.18 -1.90
C ASN A 89 -1.48 -2.04 -2.85
N ALA A 90 -1.15 -3.31 -3.05
CA ALA A 90 -1.94 -4.20 -3.90
C ALA A 90 -3.43 -4.13 -3.54
N GLY A 91 -4.27 -4.00 -4.55
CA GLY A 91 -5.70 -3.90 -4.36
C GLY A 91 -6.45 -3.83 -5.68
N MET A 92 -7.74 -4.09 -5.60
CA MET A 92 -8.64 -4.02 -6.74
C MET A 92 -9.82 -3.12 -6.39
N HIS A 93 -10.01 -2.10 -7.21
CA HIS A 93 -11.22 -1.31 -7.23
C HIS A 93 -11.89 -1.53 -8.59
N PRO A 94 -12.97 -2.31 -8.69
CA PRO A 94 -13.65 -2.54 -9.96
C PRO A 94 -14.08 -1.22 -10.58
N GLN A 95 -13.61 -1.02 -11.81
CA GLN A 95 -13.97 0.15 -12.60
C GLN A 95 -15.26 -0.10 -13.38
N GLY A 96 -16.10 0.90 -13.54
CA GLY A 96 -17.30 0.82 -14.34
C GLY A 96 -18.56 1.27 -13.61
N ARG A 97 -19.70 1.12 -14.28
CA ARG A 97 -20.99 1.51 -13.74
C ARG A 97 -21.48 0.49 -12.71
N GLY A 98 -21.65 0.97 -11.49
CA GLY A 98 -22.47 0.31 -10.47
C GLY A 98 -22.00 -1.09 -10.07
N TRP A 99 -21.54 -1.22 -8.88
CA TRP A 99 -21.37 -2.52 -8.27
C TRP A 99 -22.77 -3.04 -7.91
N PRO A 100 -23.04 -4.35 -8.08
CA PRO A 100 -24.33 -4.90 -7.73
C PRO A 100 -24.61 -4.73 -6.24
N PRO A 101 -25.85 -4.44 -5.84
CA PRO A 101 -26.23 -4.45 -4.44
C PRO A 101 -26.01 -5.85 -3.85
N LEU A 102 -25.81 -5.96 -2.54
CA LEU A 102 -25.45 -7.21 -1.88
C LEU A 102 -26.39 -8.38 -2.21
N ARG A 103 -27.69 -8.10 -2.37
CA ARG A 103 -28.70 -9.12 -2.73
C ARG A 103 -28.50 -9.75 -4.10
N GLU A 104 -27.78 -9.07 -4.99
CA GLU A 104 -27.55 -9.45 -6.39
C GLU A 104 -26.07 -9.78 -6.65
N MET A 105 -25.24 -9.64 -5.60
CA MET A 105 -23.81 -9.81 -5.72
C MET A 105 -23.43 -11.29 -5.66
N GLU A 106 -22.73 -11.76 -6.68
CA GLU A 106 -22.13 -13.09 -6.67
C GLU A 106 -21.05 -13.16 -5.58
N LEU A 107 -21.03 -14.27 -4.81
CA LEU A 107 -20.07 -14.42 -3.71
C LEU A 107 -18.63 -14.46 -4.21
N GLU A 108 -18.39 -15.00 -5.39
CA GLU A 108 -17.08 -15.02 -6.04
C GLU A 108 -16.56 -13.59 -6.33
N PHE A 109 -17.49 -12.66 -6.65
CA PHE A 109 -17.12 -11.26 -6.81
C PHE A 109 -16.72 -10.65 -5.47
N TRP A 110 -17.49 -10.91 -4.40
CA TRP A 110 -17.16 -10.51 -3.04
C TRP A 110 -15.78 -11.03 -2.61
N GLU A 111 -15.57 -12.34 -2.72
CA GLU A 111 -14.33 -13.01 -2.33
C GLU A 111 -13.12 -12.46 -3.09
N ARG A 112 -13.26 -12.26 -4.40
CA ARG A 112 -12.19 -11.69 -5.22
C ARG A 112 -11.77 -10.30 -4.76
N ILE A 113 -12.73 -9.43 -4.39
CA ILE A 113 -12.42 -8.09 -3.90
C ILE A 113 -11.77 -8.14 -2.52
N VAL A 114 -12.28 -8.94 -1.61
CA VAL A 114 -11.71 -9.12 -0.27
C VAL A 114 -10.31 -9.73 -0.37
N ARG A 115 -10.14 -10.75 -1.21
CA ARG A 115 -8.84 -11.38 -1.45
C ARG A 115 -7.79 -10.38 -1.95
N ALA A 116 -8.15 -9.57 -2.95
CA ALA A 116 -7.22 -8.61 -3.54
C ALA A 116 -6.85 -7.46 -2.60
N ASN A 117 -7.72 -7.04 -1.67
CA ASN A 117 -7.53 -5.86 -0.86
C ASN A 117 -7.14 -6.15 0.60
N LEU A 118 -7.67 -7.22 1.21
CA LEU A 118 -7.41 -7.55 2.61
C LEU A 118 -6.49 -8.77 2.75
N THR A 119 -6.85 -9.89 2.09
CA THR A 119 -6.03 -11.11 2.19
C THR A 119 -4.61 -10.89 1.69
N SER A 120 -4.42 -10.14 0.60
CA SER A 120 -3.09 -9.77 0.11
C SER A 120 -2.27 -9.02 1.15
N THR A 121 -2.87 -8.06 1.89
CA THR A 121 -2.21 -7.33 2.97
C THR A 121 -1.81 -8.25 4.13
N VAL A 122 -2.69 -9.17 4.52
CA VAL A 122 -2.40 -10.17 5.57
C VAL A 122 -1.23 -11.08 5.17
N VAL A 123 -1.31 -11.63 3.96
CA VAL A 123 -0.34 -12.63 3.46
C VAL A 123 1.04 -12.00 3.24
N SER A 124 1.11 -10.83 2.61
CA SER A 124 2.37 -10.12 2.40
C SER A 124 3.00 -9.64 3.71
N SER A 125 2.20 -9.11 4.65
CA SER A 125 2.70 -8.72 5.97
C SER A 125 3.28 -9.93 6.71
N ARG A 126 2.54 -11.04 6.77
CA ARG A 126 3.01 -12.28 7.40
C ARG A 126 4.33 -12.79 6.81
N ALA A 127 4.49 -12.70 5.49
CA ALA A 127 5.72 -13.11 4.82
C ALA A 127 6.91 -12.18 5.16
N ALA A 128 6.66 -10.87 5.28
CA ALA A 128 7.69 -9.86 5.50
C ALA A 128 8.16 -9.75 6.96
N LEU A 129 7.27 -9.98 7.94
CA LEU A 129 7.54 -9.78 9.37
C LEU A 129 8.86 -10.41 9.87
N PRO A 130 9.24 -11.67 9.52
CA PRO A 130 10.49 -12.25 9.96
C PRO A 130 11.74 -11.49 9.51
N HIS A 131 11.65 -10.75 8.39
CA HIS A 131 12.74 -10.02 7.76
C HIS A 131 12.83 -8.55 8.18
N LEU A 132 11.72 -7.99 8.70
CA LEU A 132 11.63 -6.58 9.14
C LEU A 132 12.17 -6.36 10.54
N SER A 133 12.24 -7.40 11.40
CA SER A 133 12.47 -7.28 12.83
C SER A 133 13.94 -7.09 13.22
N ASP A 134 14.90 -7.43 12.35
CA ASP A 134 16.31 -7.57 12.74
C ASP A 134 17.00 -6.27 13.17
N ARG A 135 16.42 -5.10 12.94
CA ARG A 135 17.09 -3.79 13.17
C ARG A 135 16.31 -2.78 14.01
N ARG A 136 15.17 -3.16 14.57
CA ARG A 136 14.28 -2.27 15.35
C ARG A 136 13.86 -0.99 14.61
N ALA A 137 13.75 -1.06 13.29
CA ALA A 137 13.36 0.05 12.42
C ALA A 137 12.50 -0.39 11.23
N GLY A 138 11.87 -1.56 11.33
CA GLY A 138 10.97 -2.08 10.29
C GLY A 138 9.75 -1.18 10.12
N ARG A 139 9.28 -1.04 8.88
CA ARG A 139 8.09 -0.25 8.54
C ARG A 139 7.14 -1.07 7.69
N ILE A 140 5.87 -1.05 8.06
CA ILE A 140 4.77 -1.51 7.20
C ILE A 140 3.84 -0.32 7.00
N VAL A 141 3.60 0.06 5.75
CA VAL A 141 2.59 1.06 5.40
C VAL A 141 1.50 0.38 4.58
N ASN A 142 0.30 0.36 5.11
CA ASN A 142 -0.88 -0.15 4.43
C ASN A 142 -1.59 0.98 3.69
N ILE A 143 -1.90 0.78 2.42
CA ILE A 143 -2.71 1.74 1.65
C ILE A 143 -4.17 1.30 1.74
N SER A 144 -4.94 2.05 2.52
CA SER A 144 -6.39 1.92 2.58
C SER A 144 -7.05 2.77 1.49
N GLY A 145 -8.31 3.05 1.60
CA GLY A 145 -9.09 3.85 0.65
C GLY A 145 -10.58 3.73 0.97
N GLY A 146 -11.39 4.47 0.27
CA GLY A 146 -12.78 4.64 0.64
C GLY A 146 -12.94 5.86 1.54
N GLY A 147 -14.13 6.32 1.77
CA GLY A 147 -14.37 7.53 2.52
C GLY A 147 -14.10 7.43 4.02
N PRO A 148 -14.18 8.54 4.73
CA PRO A 148 -14.22 8.55 6.18
C PRO A 148 -15.36 7.66 6.67
N TRP A 149 -15.08 6.83 7.70
CA TRP A 149 -16.06 5.89 8.26
C TRP A 149 -17.04 6.61 9.24
N GLY A 150 -17.53 7.79 8.85
CA GLY A 150 -18.46 8.58 9.65
C GLY A 150 -19.76 8.90 8.92
N PRO A 151 -20.75 9.50 9.59
CA PRO A 151 -22.02 9.87 8.94
C PRO A 151 -21.86 10.79 7.73
N GLU A 152 -20.75 11.53 7.67
CA GLU A 152 -20.46 12.51 6.63
C GLU A 152 -19.92 11.89 5.33
N TRP A 153 -19.44 10.65 5.37
CA TRP A 153 -18.83 9.99 4.19
C TRP A 153 -19.83 9.75 3.04
N VAL A 154 -21.10 9.57 3.36
CA VAL A 154 -22.17 9.40 2.36
C VAL A 154 -22.27 10.64 1.46
N SER A 155 -22.05 11.83 2.02
CA SER A 155 -22.07 13.08 1.24
C SER A 155 -20.83 13.26 0.37
N THR A 156 -19.68 12.74 0.79
CA THR A 156 -18.40 12.89 0.08
C THR A 156 -18.27 11.91 -1.10
N TYR A 157 -18.75 10.67 -0.93
CA TYR A 157 -18.60 9.60 -1.95
C TYR A 157 -19.88 9.30 -2.72
N GLY A 158 -20.99 9.98 -2.43
CA GLY A 158 -22.25 9.75 -3.10
C GLY A 158 -22.79 8.34 -2.88
N ASN A 159 -23.12 7.63 -3.95
CA ASN A 159 -23.69 6.29 -3.84
C ASN A 159 -22.66 5.24 -3.41
N VAL A 160 -22.83 4.69 -2.22
CA VAL A 160 -22.01 3.60 -1.66
C VAL A 160 -22.61 2.22 -1.90
N ALA A 161 -23.83 2.17 -2.42
CA ALA A 161 -24.49 0.89 -2.72
C ALA A 161 -23.59 0.02 -3.62
N GLY A 162 -23.50 -1.24 -3.30
CA GLY A 162 -22.66 -2.22 -3.99
C GLY A 162 -21.18 -2.22 -3.61
N ARG A 163 -20.65 -1.21 -2.91
CA ARG A 163 -19.23 -1.15 -2.53
C ARG A 163 -18.87 -1.97 -1.29
N GLY A 164 -19.81 -2.76 -0.77
CA GLY A 164 -19.65 -3.56 0.46
C GLY A 164 -18.32 -4.30 0.56
N PRO A 165 -17.93 -5.16 -0.40
CA PRO A 165 -16.70 -5.94 -0.28
C PRO A 165 -15.43 -5.07 -0.23
N TYR A 166 -15.37 -3.99 -1.01
CA TYR A 166 -14.23 -3.08 -0.99
C TYR A 166 -14.14 -2.32 0.33
N MET A 167 -15.26 -1.76 0.79
CA MET A 167 -15.33 -1.00 2.04
C MET A 167 -15.02 -1.88 3.24
N ALA A 168 -15.58 -3.09 3.30
CA ALA A 168 -15.27 -4.06 4.35
C ALA A 168 -13.78 -4.44 4.35
N ALA A 169 -13.19 -4.68 3.17
CA ALA A 169 -11.78 -5.01 3.07
C ALA A 169 -10.88 -3.85 3.52
N LYS A 170 -11.17 -2.61 3.12
CA LYS A 170 -10.35 -1.45 3.50
C LYS A 170 -10.50 -1.09 4.98
N ALA A 171 -11.71 -1.22 5.56
CA ALA A 171 -11.89 -1.13 7.02
C ALA A 171 -11.09 -2.22 7.75
N GLY A 172 -11.12 -3.46 7.23
CA GLY A 172 -10.31 -4.56 7.75
C GLY A 172 -8.81 -4.27 7.72
N VAL A 173 -8.29 -3.63 6.67
CA VAL A 173 -6.89 -3.20 6.58
C VAL A 173 -6.52 -2.19 7.68
N GLU A 174 -7.42 -1.25 7.99
CA GLU A 174 -7.18 -0.25 9.04
C GLU A 174 -7.15 -0.90 10.43
N ILE A 175 -8.09 -1.79 10.72
CA ILE A 175 -8.09 -2.55 11.99
C ILE A 175 -6.86 -3.47 12.08
N LEU A 176 -6.52 -4.17 11.00
CA LEU A 176 -5.31 -5.01 10.93
C LEU A 176 -4.05 -4.20 11.22
N THR A 177 -3.98 -2.94 10.79
CA THR A 177 -2.86 -2.03 11.10
C THR A 177 -2.66 -1.88 12.61
N ARG A 178 -3.74 -1.68 13.36
CA ARG A 178 -3.67 -1.58 14.82
C ARG A 178 -3.26 -2.90 15.46
N VAL A 179 -3.85 -4.01 15.03
CA VAL A 179 -3.53 -5.34 15.55
C VAL A 179 -2.06 -5.67 15.33
N LEU A 180 -1.55 -5.53 14.12
CA LEU A 180 -0.15 -5.82 13.81
C LEU A 180 0.83 -4.90 14.57
N TRP A 181 0.46 -3.63 14.79
CA TRP A 181 1.29 -2.76 15.62
C TRP A 181 1.38 -3.27 17.06
N GLU A 182 0.27 -3.63 17.68
CA GLU A 182 0.26 -4.16 19.05
C GLU A 182 1.09 -5.46 19.18
N GLU A 183 1.09 -6.30 18.14
CA GLU A 183 1.85 -7.55 18.09
C GLU A 183 3.35 -7.34 17.87
N GLU A 184 3.76 -6.29 17.13
CA GLU A 184 5.11 -6.14 16.61
C GLU A 184 5.90 -4.93 17.15
N LYS A 185 5.27 -4.02 17.91
CA LYS A 185 5.91 -2.80 18.43
C LYS A 185 7.16 -3.07 19.28
N ASP A 186 7.13 -4.14 20.08
CA ASP A 186 8.27 -4.51 20.94
C ASP A 186 9.43 -5.11 20.12
N ARG A 187 9.18 -5.52 18.87
CA ARG A 187 10.20 -5.93 17.89
C ARG A 187 10.71 -4.75 17.05
N GLY A 188 10.21 -3.54 17.31
CA GLY A 188 10.62 -2.32 16.62
C GLY A 188 10.06 -2.16 15.21
N ILE A 189 8.95 -2.83 14.89
CA ILE A 189 8.25 -2.68 13.61
C ILE A 189 7.09 -1.70 13.80
N ALA A 190 7.12 -0.57 13.08
CA ALA A 190 5.98 0.34 13.04
C ALA A 190 5.04 -0.06 11.88
N VAL A 191 3.78 -0.24 12.21
CA VAL A 191 2.72 -0.53 11.24
C VAL A 191 1.76 0.65 11.22
N THR A 192 1.56 1.26 10.05
CA THR A 192 0.70 2.44 9.88
C THR A 192 -0.15 2.30 8.62
N CYS A 193 -1.18 3.11 8.49
CA CYS A 193 -2.07 3.12 7.35
C CYS A 193 -2.21 4.54 6.77
N LEU A 194 -2.12 4.65 5.44
CA LEU A 194 -2.45 5.85 4.68
C LEU A 194 -3.77 5.63 3.94
N ARG A 195 -4.76 6.49 4.21
CA ARG A 195 -6.09 6.47 3.58
C ARG A 195 -6.33 7.73 2.77
N PRO A 196 -6.18 7.69 1.43
CA PRO A 196 -6.69 8.77 0.59
C PRO A 196 -8.22 8.78 0.62
N THR A 197 -8.82 9.93 0.92
CA THR A 197 -10.26 10.12 0.88
C THR A 197 -10.72 10.92 -0.34
N ILE A 198 -9.79 11.37 -1.14
CA ILE A 198 -10.03 12.00 -2.44
C ILE A 198 -9.84 11.00 -3.59
N ARG A 199 -10.42 11.31 -4.73
CA ARG A 199 -10.11 10.58 -5.95
C ARG A 199 -8.71 10.92 -6.42
N ILE A 200 -7.89 9.90 -6.58
CA ILE A 200 -6.56 9.96 -7.19
C ILE A 200 -6.71 9.52 -8.65
N ALA A 201 -6.22 10.32 -9.57
CA ALA A 201 -6.13 9.96 -10.98
C ALA A 201 -4.96 8.99 -11.20
N LEU A 202 -5.22 7.90 -11.89
CA LEU A 202 -4.22 6.88 -12.12
C LEU A 202 -3.68 6.97 -13.56
N ASP A 203 -2.41 6.61 -13.74
CA ASP A 203 -1.69 6.70 -15.01
C ASP A 203 -2.35 5.95 -16.18
N TYR A 204 -3.10 4.89 -15.87
CA TYR A 204 -3.83 4.07 -16.84
C TYR A 204 -5.29 4.51 -17.07
N GLU A 205 -5.73 5.61 -16.45
CA GLU A 205 -7.08 6.16 -16.67
C GLU A 205 -7.10 7.12 -17.87
N ARG A 206 -8.32 7.36 -18.41
CA ARG A 206 -8.50 8.30 -19.52
C ARG A 206 -8.04 9.71 -19.15
N GLU A 207 -7.58 10.45 -20.14
CA GLU A 207 -7.03 11.79 -19.96
C GLU A 207 -8.02 12.75 -19.31
N GLU A 208 -9.32 12.65 -19.63
CA GLU A 208 -10.35 13.52 -19.02
C GLU A 208 -10.48 13.31 -17.51
N ILE A 209 -10.19 12.11 -17.01
CA ILE A 209 -10.17 11.81 -15.58
C ILE A 209 -8.90 12.40 -14.97
N ARG A 210 -7.75 12.16 -15.63
CA ARG A 210 -6.45 12.67 -15.16
C ARG A 210 -6.39 14.19 -15.10
N ALA A 211 -7.05 14.87 -16.02
CA ALA A 211 -7.15 16.33 -16.03
C ALA A 211 -8.01 16.94 -14.88
N ARG A 212 -8.88 16.13 -14.27
CA ARG A 212 -9.83 16.61 -13.24
C ARG A 212 -9.44 16.23 -11.80
N HIS A 213 -8.50 15.34 -11.63
CA HIS A 213 -8.12 14.82 -10.32
C HIS A 213 -6.61 14.83 -10.17
N PRO A 214 -6.07 15.04 -8.95
CA PRO A 214 -4.65 14.98 -8.71
C PRO A 214 -4.11 13.57 -8.96
N GLY A 215 -2.86 13.48 -9.39
CA GLY A 215 -2.15 12.22 -9.52
C GLY A 215 -1.66 11.67 -8.18
N PRO A 216 -1.08 10.45 -8.20
CA PRO A 216 -0.60 9.79 -6.97
C PRO A 216 0.52 10.54 -6.24
N GLU A 217 1.24 11.43 -6.91
CA GLU A 217 2.35 12.23 -6.37
C GLU A 217 1.94 13.09 -5.17
N ILE A 218 0.66 13.49 -5.10
CA ILE A 218 0.13 14.27 -3.95
C ILE A 218 0.22 13.49 -2.63
N LEU A 219 0.26 12.17 -2.67
CA LEU A 219 0.37 11.31 -1.49
C LEU A 219 1.82 11.18 -0.99
N MET A 220 2.81 11.46 -1.83
CA MET A 220 4.21 11.11 -1.56
C MET A 220 4.81 11.86 -0.36
N PRO A 221 4.58 13.16 -0.15
CA PRO A 221 5.04 13.84 1.06
C PRO A 221 4.55 13.18 2.35
N HIS A 222 3.29 12.75 2.36
CA HIS A 222 2.65 12.11 3.51
C HIS A 222 3.19 10.70 3.75
N LEU A 223 3.37 9.92 2.69
CA LEU A 223 4.00 8.60 2.78
C LEU A 223 5.42 8.71 3.35
N LEU A 224 6.22 9.64 2.85
CA LEU A 224 7.60 9.86 3.31
C LEU A 224 7.63 10.29 4.78
N TRP A 225 6.69 11.11 5.21
CA TRP A 225 6.56 11.46 6.61
C TRP A 225 6.23 10.24 7.46
N LEU A 226 5.25 9.41 7.08
CA LEU A 226 4.91 8.17 7.79
C LEU A 226 6.09 7.20 7.90
N LEU A 227 6.96 7.16 6.90
CA LEU A 227 8.16 6.32 6.90
C LEU A 227 9.28 6.85 7.80
N SER A 228 9.33 8.16 8.03
CA SER A 228 10.39 8.83 8.81
C SER A 228 10.00 9.22 10.22
N ALA A 229 8.71 9.29 10.55
CA ALA A 229 8.19 9.67 11.85
C ALA A 229 8.56 8.66 12.94
N ASP A 230 8.54 9.12 14.20
CA ASP A 230 8.76 8.23 15.34
C ASP A 230 7.70 7.09 15.35
N PRO A 231 8.12 5.82 15.53
CA PRO A 231 7.19 4.69 15.59
C PRO A 231 6.05 4.87 16.58
N THR A 232 6.29 5.54 17.72
CA THR A 232 5.26 5.77 18.74
C THR A 232 4.23 6.82 18.31
N GLU A 233 4.60 7.69 17.36
CA GLU A 233 3.72 8.73 16.83
C GLU A 233 2.75 8.18 15.77
N VAL A 234 3.22 7.25 14.94
CA VAL A 234 2.45 6.76 13.78
C VAL A 234 1.97 5.31 13.90
N GLY A 235 2.57 4.54 14.79
CA GLY A 235 2.29 3.11 14.92
C GLY A 235 0.87 2.81 15.38
N GLY A 236 0.23 1.84 14.73
CA GLY A 236 -1.14 1.41 14.99
C GLY A 236 -2.21 2.39 14.53
N ARG A 237 -1.83 3.49 13.90
CA ARG A 237 -2.76 4.54 13.47
C ARG A 237 -3.02 4.48 11.98
N ALA A 238 -4.24 4.87 11.61
CA ALA A 238 -4.56 5.21 10.24
C ALA A 238 -4.64 6.74 10.09
N PHE A 239 -4.05 7.23 9.00
CA PHE A 239 -4.04 8.64 8.65
C PHE A 239 -4.81 8.85 7.37
N GLU A 240 -5.80 9.73 7.41
CA GLU A 240 -6.54 10.12 6.22
C GLU A 240 -5.95 11.38 5.58
N PHE A 241 -5.96 11.37 4.26
CA PHE A 241 -5.59 12.52 3.44
C PHE A 241 -6.80 12.97 2.63
N ASP A 242 -7.28 14.17 2.91
CA ASP A 242 -8.50 14.76 2.32
C ASP A 242 -8.24 15.61 1.06
N GLY A 243 -7.00 15.69 0.62
CA GLY A 243 -6.55 16.52 -0.50
C GLY A 243 -5.74 17.73 -0.07
N GLU A 244 -5.82 18.13 1.20
CA GLU A 244 -5.12 19.27 1.77
C GLU A 244 -4.32 18.86 3.02
N ARG A 245 -4.92 18.06 3.89
CA ARG A 245 -4.38 17.73 5.21
C ARG A 245 -4.25 16.23 5.41
N LEU A 246 -3.21 15.85 6.16
CA LEU A 246 -3.07 14.52 6.72
C LEU A 246 -3.48 14.56 8.19
N SER A 247 -4.44 13.74 8.59
CA SER A 247 -4.97 13.71 9.94
C SER A 247 -5.08 12.28 10.47
N ALA A 248 -4.71 12.05 11.73
CA ALA A 248 -4.93 10.75 12.37
C ALA A 248 -6.43 10.50 12.57
N ILE A 249 -6.85 9.26 12.35
CA ILE A 249 -8.26 8.87 12.49
C ILE A 249 -8.54 8.60 13.97
N PRO A 250 -9.48 9.33 14.63
CA PRO A 250 -9.62 9.30 16.08
C PRO A 250 -9.95 7.92 16.68
N TYR A 251 -10.71 7.08 15.98
CA TYR A 251 -11.11 5.77 16.51
C TYR A 251 -10.02 4.68 16.39
N LEU A 252 -8.86 5.04 15.80
CA LEU A 252 -7.68 4.20 15.71
C LEU A 252 -6.46 4.86 16.38
N SER A 253 -6.68 5.91 17.12
CA SER A 253 -5.63 6.63 17.88
C SER A 253 -5.43 6.08 19.29
#